data_d2a4c1749c68e69aea336a02ba1dc720
#
_entry.id   d2a4c1749c68e69aea336a02ba1dc720
#
_cell.length_a   1.000
_cell.length_b   1.000
_cell.length_c   1.000
_cell.angle_alpha   90.00
_cell.angle_beta   90.00
_cell.angle_gamma   90.00
#
_symmetry.space_group_name_H-M   'P 1'
#
loop_
_entity.id
_entity.type
_entity.pdbx_description
1 polymer ?
#
loop_
_entity_poly.entity_id
_entity_poly.type
_entity_poly.pdbx_seq_one_letter_code
_entity_poly.pdbx_strand_id
1 'polypeptide(L)'
;MTEITNEMMLERISKTKNYTLVILRAGKNKSMEGADKIIWEHGRRNFVLREEGKLSIVCPINDGSDCSGIGIFSTDIEETKKIMDEDEGVKQGIFIYEMHECRSFPGDKLP
;
A
#
# COMPACT_ATOMS: atom_id res chain seq x y z
N MET A 1 -4.66 -33.16 -3.58
CA MET A 1 -4.04 -32.03 -4.26
C MET A 1 -5.00 -31.42 -5.27
N THR A 2 -5.14 -30.12 -5.28
CA THR A 2 -6.02 -29.43 -6.22
C THR A 2 -5.35 -29.33 -7.59
N GLU A 3 -6.04 -29.77 -8.61
CA GLU A 3 -5.53 -29.63 -9.98
C GLU A 3 -5.97 -28.28 -10.55
N ILE A 4 -5.02 -27.54 -11.12
CA ILE A 4 -5.28 -26.28 -11.81
C ILE A 4 -4.99 -26.48 -13.29
N THR A 5 -6.03 -26.39 -14.10
CA THR A 5 -5.91 -26.55 -15.56
C THR A 5 -5.51 -25.23 -16.22
N ASN A 6 -5.06 -25.32 -17.48
CA ASN A 6 -4.74 -24.13 -18.25
C ASN A 6 -5.97 -23.24 -18.46
N GLU A 7 -7.15 -23.85 -18.68
CA GLU A 7 -8.39 -23.11 -18.85
C GLU A 7 -8.76 -22.32 -17.59
N MET A 8 -8.58 -22.94 -16.42
CA MET A 8 -8.81 -22.26 -15.14
C MET A 8 -7.85 -21.07 -14.97
N MET A 9 -6.59 -21.24 -15.33
CA MET A 9 -5.61 -20.16 -15.27
C MET A 9 -6.00 -19.00 -16.17
N LEU A 10 -6.33 -19.27 -17.42
CA LEU A 10 -6.72 -18.24 -18.38
C LEU A 10 -7.96 -17.48 -17.93
N GLU A 11 -8.96 -18.17 -17.40
CA GLU A 11 -10.16 -17.55 -16.88
C GLU A 11 -9.85 -16.62 -15.73
N ARG A 12 -9.08 -17.09 -14.74
CA ARG A 12 -8.73 -16.30 -13.55
C ARG A 12 -7.88 -15.08 -13.92
N ILE A 13 -6.90 -15.27 -14.81
CA ILE A 13 -6.05 -14.17 -15.26
C ILE A 13 -6.88 -13.12 -16.02
N SER A 14 -7.89 -13.53 -16.77
CA SER A 14 -8.75 -12.59 -17.51
C SER A 14 -9.54 -11.66 -16.59
N LYS A 15 -9.71 -12.01 -15.33
CA LYS A 15 -10.46 -11.22 -14.34
C LYS A 15 -9.59 -10.29 -13.52
N THR A 16 -8.29 -10.25 -13.76
CA THR A 16 -7.40 -9.35 -13.02
C THR A 16 -7.68 -7.89 -13.37
N LYS A 17 -7.37 -7.01 -12.42
CA LYS A 17 -7.43 -5.57 -12.60
C LYS A 17 -6.10 -4.94 -12.21
N ASN A 18 -5.88 -3.72 -12.64
CA ASN A 18 -4.71 -2.95 -12.25
C ASN A 18 -4.92 -2.32 -10.87
N TYR A 19 -3.87 -2.36 -10.08
CA TYR A 19 -3.79 -1.73 -8.77
C TYR A 19 -2.47 -1.01 -8.67
N THR A 20 -2.29 -0.22 -7.63
CA THR A 20 -1.02 0.45 -7.37
C THR A 20 -0.43 -0.11 -6.08
N LEU A 21 0.76 -0.68 -6.17
CA LEU A 21 1.52 -1.13 -5.01
C LEU A 21 2.39 0.02 -4.54
N VAL A 22 2.28 0.36 -3.25
CA VAL A 22 3.14 1.35 -2.61
C VAL A 22 4.08 0.63 -1.65
N ILE A 23 5.37 0.92 -1.76
CA ILE A 23 6.37 0.48 -0.79
C ILE A 23 6.80 1.72 -0.02
N LEU A 24 6.59 1.68 1.30
CA LEU A 24 6.90 2.78 2.20
C LEU A 24 8.21 2.47 2.91
N ARG A 25 9.14 3.42 2.88
CA ARG A 25 10.45 3.26 3.50
C ARG A 25 10.72 4.38 4.49
N ALA A 26 11.63 4.14 5.42
CA ALA A 26 12.07 5.17 6.35
C ALA A 26 12.72 6.34 5.60
N GLY A 27 12.25 7.53 5.88
CA GLY A 27 12.85 8.77 5.38
C GLY A 27 13.94 9.28 6.31
N LYS A 28 14.60 10.35 5.90
CA LYS A 28 15.70 10.96 6.67
C LYS A 28 15.28 11.44 8.04
N ASN A 29 14.02 11.75 8.24
CA ASN A 29 13.49 12.32 9.48
C ASN A 29 12.70 11.30 10.32
N LYS A 30 12.86 10.01 10.03
CA LYS A 30 12.11 8.93 10.69
C LYS A 30 12.18 8.99 12.22
N SER A 31 13.31 9.45 12.77
CA SER A 31 13.54 9.50 14.21
C SER A 31 13.53 10.91 14.79
N MET A 32 13.04 11.90 14.04
CA MET A 32 12.97 13.27 14.56
C MET A 32 12.01 13.39 15.73
N GLU A 33 12.17 14.43 16.53
CA GLU A 33 11.25 14.74 17.62
C GLU A 33 9.84 14.93 17.06
N GLY A 34 8.85 14.30 17.70
CA GLY A 34 7.45 14.37 17.26
C GLY A 34 7.08 13.37 16.17
N ALA A 35 8.02 12.57 15.65
CA ALA A 35 7.76 11.60 14.59
C ALA A 35 6.69 10.58 15.01
N ASP A 36 6.71 10.12 16.25
CA ASP A 36 5.76 9.09 16.73
C ASP A 36 4.32 9.56 16.59
N LYS A 37 4.04 10.80 16.87
CA LYS A 37 2.69 11.37 16.73
C LYS A 37 2.26 11.40 15.26
N ILE A 38 3.17 11.79 14.38
CA ILE A 38 2.91 11.86 12.94
C ILE A 38 2.68 10.45 12.38
N ILE A 39 3.48 9.48 12.83
CA ILE A 39 3.32 8.07 12.43
C ILE A 39 1.96 7.54 12.88
N TRP A 40 1.53 7.88 14.08
CA TRP A 40 0.22 7.49 14.58
C TRP A 40 -0.90 8.04 13.69
N GLU A 41 -0.81 9.31 13.32
CA GLU A 41 -1.81 9.94 12.46
C GLU A 41 -1.74 9.41 11.01
N HIS A 42 -0.56 9.03 10.54
CA HIS A 42 -0.41 8.29 9.29
C HIS A 42 -1.21 6.98 9.32
N GLY A 43 -1.12 6.24 10.42
CA GLY A 43 -1.90 5.03 10.62
C GLY A 43 -3.39 5.30 10.63
N ARG A 44 -3.84 6.37 11.29
CA ARG A 44 -5.25 6.78 11.29
C ARG A 44 -5.73 7.07 9.87
N ARG A 45 -4.92 7.79 9.11
CA ARG A 45 -5.25 8.12 7.71
C ARG A 45 -5.39 6.86 6.86
N ASN A 46 -4.55 5.84 7.10
CA ASN A 46 -4.68 4.57 6.40
C ASN A 46 -6.05 3.94 6.66
N PHE A 47 -6.57 4.00 7.86
CA PHE A 47 -7.91 3.49 8.15
C PHE A 47 -8.98 4.30 7.41
N VAL A 48 -8.83 5.60 7.31
CA VAL A 48 -9.75 6.44 6.53
C VAL A 48 -9.74 6.02 5.05
N LEU A 49 -8.55 5.84 4.49
CA LEU A 49 -8.41 5.42 3.09
C LEU A 49 -9.01 4.03 2.85
N ARG A 50 -8.95 3.14 3.84
CA ARG A 50 -9.58 1.83 3.76
C ARG A 50 -11.11 1.96 3.75
N GLU A 51 -11.67 2.78 4.63
CA GLU A 51 -13.11 3.02 4.66
C GLU A 51 -13.61 3.64 3.35
N GLU A 52 -12.79 4.46 2.71
CA GLU A 52 -13.12 5.06 1.41
C GLU A 52 -12.94 4.10 0.23
N GLY A 53 -12.46 2.89 0.47
CA GLY A 53 -12.23 1.90 -0.58
C GLY A 53 -11.03 2.17 -1.45
N LYS A 54 -10.13 3.07 -1.05
CA LYS A 54 -8.93 3.43 -1.81
C LYS A 54 -7.74 2.56 -1.48
N LEU A 55 -7.56 2.22 -0.21
CA LEU A 55 -6.49 1.36 0.28
C LEU A 55 -7.09 0.00 0.62
N SER A 56 -6.79 -1.01 -0.19
CA SER A 56 -7.41 -2.33 -0.04
C SER A 56 -6.71 -3.18 1.01
N ILE A 57 -5.39 -3.21 0.99
CA ILE A 57 -4.58 -4.01 1.91
C ILE A 57 -3.40 -3.15 2.35
N VAL A 58 -3.12 -3.15 3.65
CA VAL A 58 -1.96 -2.49 4.21
C VAL A 58 -1.22 -3.47 5.12
N CYS A 59 0.10 -3.54 4.96
CA CYS A 59 0.96 -4.40 5.75
C CYS A 59 2.07 -3.57 6.37
N PRO A 60 1.93 -3.18 7.65
CA PRO A 60 3.07 -2.61 8.37
C PRO A 60 4.19 -3.64 8.46
N ILE A 61 5.43 -3.20 8.34
CA ILE A 61 6.61 -4.07 8.43
C ILE A 61 7.47 -3.58 9.58
N ASN A 62 7.85 -4.50 10.43
CA ASN A 62 8.66 -4.22 11.61
C ASN A 62 9.67 -5.36 11.79
N ASP A 63 10.61 -5.44 10.85
CA ASP A 63 11.60 -6.53 10.80
C ASP A 63 13.03 -6.01 10.91
N GLY A 64 13.19 -4.74 11.29
CA GLY A 64 14.52 -4.13 11.41
C GLY A 64 15.08 -3.58 10.09
N SER A 65 14.36 -3.76 8.96
CA SER A 65 14.76 -3.19 7.68
C SER A 65 14.29 -1.75 7.56
N ASP A 66 14.68 -1.07 6.49
CA ASP A 66 14.19 0.28 6.19
C ASP A 66 12.79 0.30 5.58
N CYS A 67 12.25 -0.87 5.23
CA CYS A 67 10.89 -0.98 4.74
C CYS A 67 9.91 -0.82 5.90
N SER A 68 9.06 0.19 5.83
CA SER A 68 8.09 0.50 6.88
C SER A 68 6.73 -0.15 6.62
N GLY A 69 6.45 -0.53 5.40
CA GLY A 69 5.20 -1.18 5.06
C GLY A 69 4.93 -1.21 3.57
N ILE A 70 3.90 -1.95 3.20
CA ILE A 70 3.39 -1.96 1.83
C ILE A 70 1.89 -1.71 1.87
N GLY A 71 1.38 -1.15 0.77
CA GLY A 71 -0.05 -0.93 0.59
C GLY A 71 -0.46 -1.25 -0.83
N ILE A 72 -1.66 -1.79 -0.98
CA ILE A 72 -2.24 -2.03 -2.30
C ILE A 72 -3.45 -1.11 -2.42
N PHE A 73 -3.37 -0.18 -3.38
CA PHE A 73 -4.40 0.82 -3.63
C PHE A 73 -5.23 0.43 -4.85
N SER A 74 -6.53 0.67 -4.78
CA SER A 74 -7.44 0.51 -5.92
C SER A 74 -7.40 1.70 -6.88
N THR A 75 -6.70 2.75 -6.50
CA THR A 75 -6.52 3.97 -7.30
C THR A 75 -5.37 3.81 -8.28
N ASP A 76 -5.38 4.59 -9.37
CA ASP A 76 -4.29 4.55 -10.35
C ASP A 76 -3.03 5.25 -9.81
N ILE A 77 -1.95 5.21 -10.60
CA ILE A 77 -0.67 5.79 -10.19
C ILE A 77 -0.80 7.29 -9.87
N GLU A 78 -1.52 8.04 -10.70
CA GLU A 78 -1.68 9.48 -10.51
C GLU A 78 -2.41 9.82 -9.22
N GLU A 79 -3.54 9.19 -8.99
CA GLU A 79 -4.32 9.43 -7.77
C GLU A 79 -3.57 8.93 -6.54
N THR A 80 -2.92 7.78 -6.63
CA THR A 80 -2.13 7.24 -5.52
C THR A 80 -0.98 8.18 -5.16
N LYS A 81 -0.31 8.75 -6.17
CA LYS A 81 0.74 9.75 -5.93
C LYS A 81 0.20 10.94 -5.15
N LYS A 82 -0.96 11.46 -5.51
CA LYS A 82 -1.60 12.57 -4.79
C LYS A 82 -1.89 12.18 -3.34
N ILE A 83 -2.42 10.99 -3.13
CA ILE A 83 -2.71 10.49 -1.78
C ILE A 83 -1.44 10.43 -0.95
N MET A 84 -0.37 9.88 -1.50
CA MET A 84 0.90 9.74 -0.77
C MET A 84 1.55 11.10 -0.52
N ASP A 85 1.54 11.99 -1.50
CA ASP A 85 2.16 13.31 -1.35
C ASP A 85 1.42 14.20 -0.34
N GLU A 86 0.16 13.93 -0.09
CA GLU A 86 -0.64 14.63 0.92
C GLU A 86 -0.45 14.07 2.33
N ASP A 87 0.22 12.93 2.46
CA ASP A 87 0.46 12.33 3.76
C ASP A 87 1.48 13.15 4.56
N GLU A 88 1.14 13.46 5.81
CA GLU A 88 2.00 14.29 6.65
C GLU A 88 3.36 13.64 6.91
N GLY A 89 3.39 12.31 7.06
CA GLY A 89 4.65 11.59 7.24
C GLY A 89 5.57 11.71 6.02
N VAL A 90 5.00 11.74 4.82
CA VAL A 90 5.75 11.94 3.59
C VAL A 90 6.23 13.40 3.50
N LYS A 91 5.34 14.35 3.76
CA LYS A 91 5.69 15.78 3.71
C LYS A 91 6.83 16.13 4.68
N GLN A 92 6.83 15.53 5.85
CA GLN A 92 7.83 15.79 6.90
C GLN A 92 9.12 14.98 6.71
N GLY A 93 9.20 14.15 5.69
CA GLY A 93 10.40 13.34 5.45
C GLY A 93 10.58 12.18 6.42
N ILE A 94 9.54 11.79 7.13
CA ILE A 94 9.54 10.60 7.98
C ILE A 94 9.50 9.35 7.14
N PHE A 95 8.77 9.40 6.02
CA PHE A 95 8.67 8.33 5.04
C PHE A 95 9.02 8.83 3.66
N ILE A 96 9.59 7.92 2.87
CA ILE A 96 9.65 8.03 1.42
C ILE A 96 8.91 6.82 0.85
N TYR A 97 8.52 6.89 -0.41
CA TYR A 97 7.76 5.79 -1.01
C TYR A 97 8.14 5.60 -2.47
N GLU A 98 7.88 4.40 -2.94
CA GLU A 98 7.93 4.06 -4.36
C GLU A 98 6.61 3.39 -4.73
N MET A 99 6.23 3.50 -6.00
CA MET A 99 4.99 2.94 -6.50
C MET A 99 5.25 2.06 -7.71
N HIS A 100 4.43 1.02 -7.84
CA HIS A 100 4.47 0.13 -9.00
C HIS A 100 3.03 -0.17 -9.41
N GLU A 101 2.75 -0.06 -10.71
CA GLU A 101 1.50 -0.60 -11.22
C GLU A 101 1.59 -2.11 -11.18
N CYS A 102 0.57 -2.75 -10.67
CA CYS A 102 0.52 -4.21 -10.57
C CYS A 102 -0.86 -4.70 -10.94
N ARG A 103 -0.97 -6.01 -11.16
CA ARG A 103 -2.24 -6.67 -11.41
C ARG A 103 -2.53 -7.59 -10.25
N SER A 104 -3.82 -7.68 -9.90
CA SER A 104 -4.24 -8.63 -8.88
C SER A 104 -5.68 -9.06 -9.14
N PHE A 105 -6.21 -9.85 -8.25
CA PHE A 105 -7.45 -10.59 -8.43
C PHE A 105 -8.54 -9.97 -7.55
N PRO A 106 -9.51 -9.24 -8.14
CA PRO A 106 -10.60 -8.64 -7.35
C PRO A 106 -11.29 -9.68 -6.48
N GLY A 107 -11.53 -9.32 -5.23
CA GLY A 107 -12.14 -10.22 -4.26
C GLY A 107 -11.16 -10.96 -3.38
N ASP A 108 -9.87 -10.96 -3.72
CA ASP A 108 -8.86 -11.52 -2.82
C ASP A 108 -8.80 -10.70 -1.54
N LYS A 109 -8.63 -11.40 -0.44
CA LYS A 109 -8.54 -10.80 0.88
C LYS A 109 -7.78 -11.74 1.80
N LEU A 110 -7.30 -11.21 2.89
CA LEU A 110 -6.66 -12.03 3.92
C LEU A 110 -7.71 -12.93 4.57
N PRO A 111 -7.33 -14.19 4.92
CA PRO A 111 -8.26 -15.12 5.54
C PRO A 111 -8.67 -14.70 6.95
#